data_6e7e101131df26c282ba18a9d0e53c76
#
_entry.id   6e7e101131df26c282ba18a9d0e53c76
#
_cell.length_a   1.000
_cell.length_b   1.000
_cell.length_c   1.000
_cell.angle_alpha   90.00
_cell.angle_beta   90.00
_cell.angle_gamma   90.00
#
_symmetry.space_group_name_H-M   'P 1'
#
loop_
_entity.id
_entity.type
_entity.pdbx_description
1 polymer ?
#
loop_
_entity_poly.entity_id
_entity_poly.type
_entity_poly.pdbx_seq_one_letter_code
_entity_poly.pdbx_strand_id
1 'polypeptide(L)'
;MKLKIQKIKFIRNILIGIVALIIVAFIINIAPGYKRDKYSNVINLVIGDSNVTEKLKKPIYRDEEGALYISKEDIQELLDKTIYYDETENMIIATSEVSVAAMKIGENKVNINGATSDTLSTIIYYDNTMYIPIKEMEIVYNIETKYLEDKHILVIDKLNDGMIKAEAESKTKIKFK
;
A
#
# COMPACT_ATOMS: atom_id res chain seq x y z
N MET A 1 -16.21 53.75 43.48
CA MET A 1 -14.82 53.39 43.18
C MET A 1 -14.54 51.89 43.27
N LYS A 2 -15.04 51.14 44.26
CA LYS A 2 -14.82 49.67 44.43
C LYS A 2 -15.33 48.81 43.25
N LEU A 3 -16.49 49.12 42.66
CA LEU A 3 -17.07 48.33 41.53
C LEU A 3 -16.23 48.37 40.25
N LYS A 4 -15.56 49.48 39.98
CA LYS A 4 -14.70 49.63 38.80
C LYS A 4 -13.45 48.77 38.89
N ILE A 5 -12.89 48.63 40.11
CA ILE A 5 -11.72 47.81 40.38
C ILE A 5 -12.04 46.30 40.28
N GLN A 6 -13.21 45.88 40.74
CA GLN A 6 -13.66 44.50 40.60
C GLN A 6 -13.86 44.09 39.15
N LYS A 7 -14.47 44.94 38.30
CA LYS A 7 -14.60 44.66 36.85
C LYS A 7 -13.25 44.53 36.16
N ILE A 8 -12.28 45.37 36.51
CA ILE A 8 -10.93 45.32 35.91
C ILE A 8 -10.23 44.00 36.32
N LYS A 9 -10.32 43.59 37.60
CA LYS A 9 -9.77 42.30 38.06
C LYS A 9 -10.42 41.12 37.37
N PHE A 10 -11.73 41.13 37.16
CA PHE A 10 -12.47 40.08 36.48
C PHE A 10 -12.06 39.97 35.03
N ILE A 11 -11.98 41.06 34.27
CA ILE A 11 -11.51 41.08 32.87
C ILE A 11 -10.08 40.59 32.75
N ARG A 12 -9.20 40.98 33.65
CA ARG A 12 -7.81 40.53 33.70
C ARG A 12 -7.71 39.02 33.88
N ASN A 13 -8.51 38.42 34.78
CA ASN A 13 -8.49 36.98 35.03
C ASN A 13 -9.05 36.21 33.85
N ILE A 14 -10.05 36.71 33.13
CA ILE A 14 -10.54 36.10 31.88
C ILE A 14 -9.45 36.14 30.79
N LEU A 15 -8.75 37.27 30.67
CA LEU A 15 -7.67 37.41 29.67
C LEU A 15 -6.52 36.44 29.96
N ILE A 16 -6.13 36.27 31.21
CA ILE A 16 -5.11 35.29 31.63
C ILE A 16 -5.58 33.87 31.30
N GLY A 17 -6.83 33.52 31.54
CA GLY A 17 -7.41 32.23 31.18
C GLY A 17 -7.37 31.94 29.71
N ILE A 18 -7.70 32.91 28.86
CA ILE A 18 -7.67 32.79 27.39
C ILE A 18 -6.23 32.60 26.91
N VAL A 19 -5.28 33.38 27.43
CA VAL A 19 -3.86 33.26 27.09
C VAL A 19 -3.32 31.88 27.48
N ALA A 20 -3.68 31.39 28.68
CA ALA A 20 -3.28 30.06 29.13
C ALA A 20 -3.85 28.96 28.22
N LEU A 21 -5.11 29.06 27.77
CA LEU A 21 -5.72 28.13 26.82
C LEU A 21 -5.01 28.14 25.46
N ILE A 22 -4.64 29.32 24.98
CA ILE A 22 -3.89 29.45 23.72
C ILE A 22 -2.53 28.79 23.83
N ILE A 23 -1.82 29.00 24.96
CA ILE A 23 -0.52 28.39 25.22
C ILE A 23 -0.64 26.86 25.29
N VAL A 24 -1.64 26.33 25.97
CA VAL A 24 -1.89 24.90 26.05
C VAL A 24 -2.22 24.33 24.66
N ALA A 25 -3.07 24.98 23.88
CA ALA A 25 -3.37 24.56 22.51
C ALA A 25 -2.11 24.60 21.61
N PHE A 26 -1.23 25.60 21.82
CA PHE A 26 0.03 25.71 21.09
C PHE A 26 1.03 24.62 21.48
N ILE A 27 1.13 24.30 22.78
CA ILE A 27 1.98 23.21 23.27
C ILE A 27 1.50 21.84 22.75
N ILE A 28 0.18 21.61 22.74
CA ILE A 28 -0.43 20.39 22.20
C ILE A 28 -0.12 20.23 20.70
N ASN A 29 -0.11 21.31 19.93
CA ASN A 29 0.20 21.28 18.50
C ASN A 29 1.70 21.17 18.19
N ILE A 30 2.59 21.59 19.11
CA ILE A 30 4.05 21.59 18.89
C ILE A 30 4.72 20.41 19.61
N ALA A 31 4.08 19.81 20.62
CA ALA A 31 4.65 18.67 21.33
C ALA A 31 4.92 17.51 20.36
N PRO A 32 6.15 17.03 20.22
CA PRO A 32 6.49 15.98 19.25
C PRO A 32 5.72 14.67 19.44
N GLY A 33 5.15 14.43 20.61
CA GLY A 33 4.31 13.27 20.90
C GLY A 33 2.82 13.44 20.56
N TYR A 34 2.39 14.64 20.17
CA TYR A 34 0.99 14.90 19.76
C TYR A 34 0.79 15.01 18.25
N LYS A 35 1.85 14.96 17.48
CA LYS A 35 1.69 14.52 16.09
C LYS A 35 1.26 13.07 16.19
N ARG A 36 -0.05 12.83 16.22
CA ARG A 36 -0.60 11.55 15.76
C ARG A 36 0.15 11.28 14.48
N ASP A 37 0.98 10.24 14.50
CA ASP A 37 1.70 9.83 13.33
C ASP A 37 0.69 9.76 12.21
N LYS A 38 0.75 10.73 11.29
CA LYS A 38 -0.02 10.74 10.06
C LYS A 38 0.27 9.47 9.26
N TYR A 39 1.25 8.70 9.74
CA TYR A 39 1.81 7.48 9.17
C TYR A 39 1.57 6.22 10.02
N SER A 40 0.82 6.29 11.13
CA SER A 40 0.59 5.08 11.94
C SER A 40 -0.21 3.98 11.23
N ASN A 41 -0.78 4.30 10.06
CA ASN A 41 -1.50 3.35 9.20
C ASN A 41 -0.85 3.24 7.79
N VAL A 42 0.31 3.85 7.56
CA VAL A 42 0.99 3.72 6.27
C VAL A 42 1.74 2.40 6.22
N ILE A 43 1.40 1.59 5.24
CA ILE A 43 2.12 0.35 4.97
C ILE A 43 3.39 0.71 4.20
N ASN A 44 4.54 0.38 4.77
CA ASN A 44 5.83 0.57 4.13
C ASN A 44 6.06 -0.52 3.09
N LEU A 45 6.67 -0.16 1.97
CA LEU A 45 7.00 -1.09 0.89
C LEU A 45 8.50 -1.31 0.81
N VAL A 46 8.89 -2.59 0.85
CA VAL A 46 10.26 -3.05 0.62
C VAL A 46 10.27 -3.95 -0.61
N ILE A 47 11.13 -3.68 -1.58
CA ILE A 47 11.33 -4.52 -2.77
C ILE A 47 12.77 -5.02 -2.74
N GLY A 48 12.95 -6.33 -2.59
CA GLY A 48 14.24 -6.91 -2.27
C GLY A 48 14.79 -6.32 -0.96
N ASP A 49 15.98 -5.76 -1.01
CA ASP A 49 16.63 -5.13 0.16
C ASP A 49 16.37 -3.61 0.27
N SER A 50 15.52 -3.06 -0.60
CA SER A 50 15.34 -1.61 -0.72
C SER A 50 13.99 -1.15 -0.20
N ASN A 51 13.98 -0.21 0.76
CA ASN A 51 12.76 0.50 1.15
C ASN A 51 12.41 1.52 0.06
N VAL A 52 11.26 1.34 -0.57
CA VAL A 52 10.77 2.20 -1.66
C VAL A 52 9.49 2.96 -1.29
N THR A 53 9.13 2.99 -0.03
CA THR A 53 7.91 3.64 0.47
C THR A 53 7.78 5.10 0.03
N GLU A 54 8.87 5.86 0.05
CA GLU A 54 8.88 7.27 -0.36
C GLU A 54 8.68 7.48 -1.86
N LYS A 55 8.84 6.43 -2.67
CA LYS A 55 8.61 6.47 -4.12
C LYS A 55 7.16 6.19 -4.48
N LEU A 56 6.35 5.71 -3.55
CA LEU A 56 4.94 5.47 -3.79
C LEU A 56 4.20 6.78 -4.07
N LYS A 57 3.46 6.81 -5.16
CA LYS A 57 2.57 7.92 -5.53
C LYS A 57 1.25 7.86 -4.76
N LYS A 58 0.85 6.64 -4.41
CA LYS A 58 -0.37 6.35 -3.66
C LYS A 58 -0.06 5.40 -2.49
N PRO A 59 -0.74 5.55 -1.35
CA PRO A 59 -0.54 4.60 -0.24
C PRO A 59 -1.00 3.20 -0.66
N ILE A 60 -0.34 2.18 -0.10
CA ILE A 60 -0.85 0.81 -0.19
C ILE A 60 -2.20 0.77 0.54
N TYR A 61 -3.21 0.27 -0.14
CA TYR A 61 -4.56 0.17 0.39
C TYR A 61 -4.75 -1.22 1.04
N ARG A 62 -5.45 -1.27 2.17
CA ARG A 62 -5.88 -2.49 2.82
C ARG A 62 -7.40 -2.46 2.95
N ASP A 63 -8.08 -3.48 2.47
CA ASP A 63 -9.52 -3.58 2.62
C ASP A 63 -9.95 -4.11 3.99
N GLU A 64 -11.25 -4.22 4.20
CA GLU A 64 -11.84 -4.71 5.45
C GLU A 64 -11.56 -6.19 5.70
N GLU A 65 -11.29 -6.97 4.66
CA GLU A 65 -10.97 -8.39 4.72
C GLU A 65 -9.46 -8.63 4.92
N GLY A 66 -8.67 -7.56 4.88
CA GLY A 66 -7.22 -7.57 5.09
C GLY A 66 -6.40 -7.78 3.83
N ALA A 67 -7.02 -7.83 2.66
CA ALA A 67 -6.30 -7.90 1.40
C ALA A 67 -5.56 -6.57 1.11
N LEU A 68 -4.35 -6.69 0.58
CA LEU A 68 -3.49 -5.55 0.27
C LEU A 68 -3.50 -5.27 -1.23
N TYR A 69 -3.49 -3.97 -1.54
CA TYR A 69 -3.55 -3.49 -2.91
C TYR A 69 -2.50 -2.42 -3.15
N ILE A 70 -1.92 -2.43 -4.33
CA ILE A 70 -0.99 -1.40 -4.79
C ILE A 70 -1.56 -0.70 -6.03
N SER A 71 -1.30 0.60 -6.18
CA SER A 71 -1.79 1.33 -7.34
C SER A 71 -1.13 0.86 -8.64
N LYS A 72 -1.88 0.87 -9.74
CA LYS A 72 -1.35 0.56 -11.08
C LYS A 72 -0.15 1.45 -11.42
N GLU A 73 -0.20 2.73 -11.03
CA GLU A 73 0.85 3.70 -11.28
C GLU A 73 2.14 3.36 -10.53
N ASP A 74 2.04 2.83 -9.31
CA ASP A 74 3.20 2.41 -8.52
C ASP A 74 3.78 1.10 -9.05
N ILE A 75 2.93 0.16 -9.49
CA ILE A 75 3.40 -1.04 -10.19
C ILE A 75 4.17 -0.65 -11.45
N GLN A 76 3.63 0.27 -12.25
CA GLN A 76 4.25 0.73 -13.49
C GLN A 76 5.62 1.36 -13.25
N GLU A 77 5.78 2.06 -12.15
CA GLU A 77 7.06 2.71 -11.83
C GLU A 77 8.08 1.75 -11.20
N LEU A 78 7.63 0.88 -10.30
CA LEU A 78 8.51 0.11 -9.43
C LEU A 78 8.79 -1.31 -9.92
N LEU A 79 7.86 -1.92 -10.66
CA LEU A 79 7.90 -3.35 -11.00
C LEU A 79 7.80 -3.62 -12.50
N ASP A 80 6.79 -3.07 -13.18
CA ASP A 80 6.47 -3.38 -14.57
C ASP A 80 6.12 -2.12 -15.36
N LYS A 81 7.09 -1.57 -16.09
CA LYS A 81 6.88 -0.38 -16.92
C LYS A 81 5.89 -0.57 -18.06
N THR A 82 5.57 -1.82 -18.39
CA THR A 82 4.71 -2.19 -19.53
C THR A 82 3.26 -2.41 -19.14
N ILE A 83 2.94 -2.43 -17.84
CA ILE A 83 1.57 -2.56 -17.37
C ILE A 83 0.70 -1.41 -17.89
N TYR A 84 -0.44 -1.73 -18.49
CA TYR A 84 -1.37 -0.73 -19.00
C TYR A 84 -2.82 -1.11 -18.76
N TYR A 85 -3.70 -0.15 -18.88
CA TYR A 85 -5.14 -0.32 -18.82
C TYR A 85 -5.72 -0.20 -20.22
N ASP A 86 -6.44 -1.25 -20.64
CA ASP A 86 -7.23 -1.27 -21.86
C ASP A 86 -8.66 -0.80 -21.54
N GLU A 87 -8.96 0.42 -21.98
CA GLU A 87 -10.28 1.02 -21.76
C GLU A 87 -11.40 0.31 -22.52
N THR A 88 -11.08 -0.30 -23.67
CA THR A 88 -12.06 -0.96 -24.54
C THR A 88 -12.59 -2.24 -23.88
N GLU A 89 -11.70 -3.02 -23.33
CA GLU A 89 -12.01 -4.31 -22.72
C GLU A 89 -12.20 -4.19 -21.20
N ASN A 90 -11.97 -3.00 -20.63
CA ASN A 90 -12.01 -2.71 -19.20
C ASN A 90 -11.13 -3.65 -18.37
N MET A 91 -9.89 -3.83 -18.83
CA MET A 91 -8.94 -4.75 -18.20
C MET A 91 -7.56 -4.15 -18.04
N ILE A 92 -6.80 -4.67 -17.07
CA ILE A 92 -5.38 -4.41 -16.94
C ILE A 92 -4.61 -5.53 -17.61
N ILE A 93 -3.64 -5.15 -18.43
CA ILE A 93 -2.66 -6.06 -19.04
C ILE A 93 -1.33 -5.84 -18.34
N ALA A 94 -0.81 -6.91 -17.75
CA ALA A 94 0.49 -6.95 -17.12
C ALA A 94 1.39 -7.95 -17.82
N THR A 95 2.68 -7.65 -17.92
CA THR A 95 3.62 -8.46 -18.68
C THR A 95 4.86 -8.74 -17.84
N SER A 96 5.27 -10.00 -17.78
CA SER A 96 6.54 -10.41 -17.21
C SER A 96 7.40 -11.07 -18.30
N GLU A 97 8.63 -11.47 -17.97
CA GLU A 97 9.51 -12.18 -18.90
C GLU A 97 8.91 -13.48 -19.45
N VAL A 98 8.00 -14.09 -18.68
CA VAL A 98 7.45 -15.44 -18.97
C VAL A 98 5.93 -15.47 -19.14
N SER A 99 5.24 -14.38 -18.82
CA SER A 99 3.77 -14.37 -18.84
C SER A 99 3.18 -13.03 -19.28
N VAL A 100 2.01 -13.13 -19.90
CA VAL A 100 1.10 -12.01 -20.12
C VAL A 100 -0.16 -12.31 -19.34
N ALA A 101 -0.54 -11.42 -18.44
CA ALA A 101 -1.73 -11.56 -17.63
C ALA A 101 -2.75 -10.47 -17.99
N ALA A 102 -4.00 -10.86 -18.09
CA ALA A 102 -5.14 -9.97 -18.27
C ALA A 102 -6.10 -10.11 -17.07
N MET A 103 -6.40 -9.00 -16.42
CA MET A 103 -7.27 -8.92 -15.25
C MET A 103 -8.38 -7.92 -15.52
N LYS A 104 -9.62 -8.39 -15.56
CA LYS A 104 -10.77 -7.53 -15.81
C LYS A 104 -11.24 -6.87 -14.52
N ILE A 105 -11.53 -5.57 -14.59
CA ILE A 105 -11.99 -4.82 -13.42
C ILE A 105 -13.35 -5.35 -12.96
N GLY A 106 -13.46 -5.63 -11.67
CA GLY A 106 -14.69 -6.15 -11.06
C GLY A 106 -14.92 -7.65 -11.23
N GLU A 107 -14.02 -8.38 -11.90
CA GLU A 107 -14.08 -9.82 -12.01
C GLU A 107 -12.99 -10.49 -11.14
N ASN A 108 -13.35 -11.56 -10.42
CA ASN A 108 -12.40 -12.36 -9.64
C ASN A 108 -11.74 -13.42 -10.53
N LYS A 109 -11.11 -12.96 -11.61
CA LYS A 109 -10.46 -13.83 -12.59
C LYS A 109 -9.20 -13.17 -13.14
N VAL A 110 -8.20 -14.00 -13.37
CA VAL A 110 -6.99 -13.64 -14.10
C VAL A 110 -6.81 -14.62 -15.26
N ASN A 111 -6.51 -14.09 -16.44
CA ASN A 111 -6.09 -14.89 -17.58
C ASN A 111 -4.58 -14.75 -17.72
N ILE A 112 -3.85 -15.85 -17.63
CA ILE A 112 -2.39 -15.88 -17.79
C ILE A 112 -2.07 -16.79 -18.96
N ASN A 113 -1.44 -16.23 -20.00
CA ASN A 113 -1.06 -16.94 -21.22
C ASN A 113 -2.22 -17.75 -21.85
N GLY A 114 -3.45 -17.22 -21.76
CA GLY A 114 -4.67 -17.87 -22.27
C GLY A 114 -5.38 -18.83 -21.30
N ALA A 115 -4.77 -19.15 -20.16
CA ALA A 115 -5.40 -19.94 -19.11
C ALA A 115 -6.07 -19.03 -18.06
N THR A 116 -7.35 -19.25 -17.79
CA THR A 116 -8.11 -18.47 -16.80
C THR A 116 -8.15 -19.19 -15.46
N SER A 117 -7.89 -18.46 -14.40
CA SER A 117 -7.97 -18.91 -13.00
C SER A 117 -8.81 -17.95 -12.18
N ASP A 118 -9.51 -18.45 -11.17
CA ASP A 118 -10.20 -17.62 -10.20
C ASP A 118 -9.18 -16.97 -9.25
N THR A 119 -9.49 -15.75 -8.82
CA THR A 119 -8.70 -14.95 -7.88
C THR A 119 -9.46 -14.75 -6.58
N LEU A 120 -8.72 -14.48 -5.49
CA LEU A 120 -9.34 -14.21 -4.19
C LEU A 120 -9.90 -12.79 -4.12
N SER A 121 -9.31 -11.87 -4.87
CA SER A 121 -9.66 -10.46 -4.85
C SER A 121 -9.75 -9.91 -6.27
N THR A 122 -10.50 -8.83 -6.45
CA THR A 122 -10.66 -8.15 -7.74
C THR A 122 -9.89 -6.83 -7.75
N ILE A 123 -9.61 -6.32 -8.95
CA ILE A 123 -9.12 -4.96 -9.12
C ILE A 123 -10.22 -4.00 -8.68
N ILE A 124 -9.87 -3.02 -7.86
CA ILE A 124 -10.78 -2.00 -7.38
C ILE A 124 -10.40 -0.62 -7.92
N TYR A 125 -11.42 0.23 -8.06
CA TYR A 125 -11.23 1.63 -8.40
C TYR A 125 -11.62 2.49 -7.20
N TYR A 126 -10.64 3.13 -6.57
CA TYR A 126 -10.83 3.92 -5.38
C TYR A 126 -10.07 5.24 -5.48
N ASP A 127 -10.71 6.35 -5.09
CA ASP A 127 -10.12 7.70 -5.15
C ASP A 127 -9.42 8.02 -6.49
N ASN A 128 -10.12 7.74 -7.58
CA ASN A 128 -9.64 7.93 -8.96
C ASN A 128 -8.35 7.16 -9.29
N THR A 129 -8.12 6.04 -8.61
CA THR A 129 -6.92 5.20 -8.72
C THR A 129 -7.32 3.74 -8.87
N MET A 130 -6.70 3.03 -9.80
CA MET A 130 -6.83 1.58 -9.92
C MET A 130 -5.89 0.89 -8.96
N TYR A 131 -6.43 0.03 -8.13
CA TYR A 131 -5.67 -0.77 -7.17
C TYR A 131 -5.74 -2.24 -7.52
N ILE A 132 -4.57 -2.85 -7.63
CA ILE A 132 -4.39 -4.25 -8.00
C ILE A 132 -4.06 -5.04 -6.73
N PRO A 133 -4.74 -6.18 -6.48
CA PRO A 133 -4.45 -7.01 -5.33
C PRO A 133 -3.00 -7.53 -5.38
N ILE A 134 -2.29 -7.44 -4.27
CA ILE A 134 -0.88 -7.88 -4.17
C ILE A 134 -0.75 -9.39 -4.46
N LYS A 135 -1.72 -10.18 -4.02
CA LYS A 135 -1.69 -11.64 -4.23
C LYS A 135 -1.76 -12.04 -5.70
N GLU A 136 -2.45 -11.27 -6.53
CA GLU A 136 -2.50 -11.54 -7.96
C GLU A 136 -1.17 -11.25 -8.65
N MET A 137 -0.41 -10.30 -8.11
CA MET A 137 0.93 -9.98 -8.62
C MET A 137 1.94 -11.10 -8.36
N GLU A 138 1.77 -11.90 -7.29
CA GLU A 138 2.64 -13.06 -7.04
C GLU A 138 2.61 -14.03 -8.23
N ILE A 139 1.42 -14.25 -8.77
CA ILE A 139 1.22 -15.18 -9.89
C ILE A 139 1.75 -14.57 -11.20
N VAL A 140 1.42 -13.28 -11.44
CA VAL A 140 1.77 -12.59 -12.70
C VAL A 140 3.27 -12.40 -12.84
N TYR A 141 3.94 -11.99 -11.76
CA TYR A 141 5.36 -11.60 -11.81
C TYR A 141 6.31 -12.66 -11.22
N ASN A 142 5.77 -13.80 -10.77
CA ASN A 142 6.55 -14.84 -10.09
C ASN A 142 7.39 -14.25 -8.95
N ILE A 143 6.71 -13.53 -8.07
CA ILE A 143 7.29 -12.89 -6.88
C ILE A 143 6.69 -13.53 -5.62
N GLU A 144 7.38 -13.39 -4.52
CA GLU A 144 6.87 -13.71 -3.19
C GLU A 144 6.54 -12.43 -2.44
N THR A 145 5.39 -12.38 -1.77
CA THR A 145 5.04 -11.22 -0.93
C THR A 145 4.80 -11.65 0.50
N LYS A 146 5.27 -10.84 1.43
CA LYS A 146 5.09 -11.06 2.86
C LYS A 146 4.69 -9.76 3.55
N TYR A 147 3.57 -9.79 4.25
CA TYR A 147 3.16 -8.69 5.09
C TYR A 147 3.53 -8.94 6.55
N LEU A 148 4.32 -8.04 7.12
CA LEU A 148 4.70 -8.02 8.54
C LEU A 148 3.74 -7.06 9.27
N GLU A 149 2.67 -7.62 9.82
CA GLU A 149 1.56 -6.85 10.36
C GLU A 149 1.97 -5.97 11.55
N ASP A 150 2.78 -6.48 12.45
CA ASP A 150 3.31 -5.77 13.63
C ASP A 150 4.21 -4.58 13.28
N LYS A 151 4.79 -4.57 12.09
CA LYS A 151 5.68 -3.51 11.59
C LYS A 151 5.06 -2.66 10.49
N HIS A 152 3.88 -3.03 9.99
CA HIS A 152 3.25 -2.43 8.81
C HIS A 152 4.20 -2.37 7.61
N ILE A 153 4.87 -3.49 7.32
CA ILE A 153 5.81 -3.61 6.20
C ILE A 153 5.32 -4.69 5.23
N LEU A 154 5.13 -4.33 3.99
CA LEU A 154 4.98 -5.25 2.87
C LEU A 154 6.33 -5.46 2.20
N VAL A 155 6.78 -6.69 2.14
CA VAL A 155 8.00 -7.10 1.45
C VAL A 155 7.61 -7.79 0.16
N ILE A 156 8.25 -7.40 -0.94
CA ILE A 156 8.15 -8.04 -2.26
C ILE A 156 9.54 -8.54 -2.64
N ASP A 157 9.68 -9.85 -2.75
CA ASP A 157 10.91 -10.50 -3.19
C ASP A 157 10.72 -11.13 -4.56
N LYS A 158 11.71 -10.98 -5.44
CA LYS A 158 11.76 -11.77 -6.67
C LYS A 158 12.19 -13.18 -6.30
N LEU A 159 11.40 -14.17 -6.69
CA LEU A 159 11.84 -15.57 -6.62
C LEU A 159 13.11 -15.70 -7.46
N ASN A 160 14.22 -16.05 -6.83
CA ASN A 160 15.48 -16.24 -7.53
C ASN A 160 15.33 -17.36 -8.57
N ASP A 161 15.62 -17.06 -9.84
CA ASP A 161 15.67 -18.07 -10.94
C ASP A 161 16.45 -19.32 -10.60
N GLY A 162 17.38 -19.25 -9.64
CA GLY A 162 18.15 -20.39 -9.14
C GLY A 162 17.32 -21.46 -8.41
N MET A 163 16.24 -21.07 -7.71
CA MET A 163 15.36 -22.04 -7.03
C MET A 163 14.48 -22.79 -8.03
N ILE A 164 13.99 -22.13 -9.07
CA ILE A 164 13.16 -22.76 -10.11
C ILE A 164 13.98 -23.77 -10.90
N LYS A 165 15.24 -23.47 -11.21
CA LYS A 165 16.18 -24.42 -11.85
C LYS A 165 16.44 -25.64 -10.95
N ALA A 166 16.65 -25.43 -9.66
CA ALA A 166 16.89 -26.52 -8.71
C ALA A 166 15.68 -27.46 -8.56
N GLU A 167 14.45 -26.90 -8.53
CA GLU A 167 13.21 -27.70 -8.50
C GLU A 167 12.96 -28.43 -9.82
N ALA A 168 13.19 -27.80 -10.95
CA ALA A 168 13.07 -28.41 -12.26
C ALA A 168 14.09 -29.55 -12.44
N GLU A 169 15.33 -29.35 -12.05
CA GLU A 169 16.38 -30.41 -12.07
C GLU A 169 16.09 -31.54 -11.10
N SER A 170 15.55 -31.26 -9.92
CA SER A 170 15.13 -32.28 -8.95
C SER A 170 13.98 -33.14 -9.48
N LYS A 171 12.97 -32.54 -10.11
CA LYS A 171 11.83 -33.24 -10.74
C LYS A 171 12.27 -34.08 -11.95
N THR A 172 13.30 -33.66 -12.67
CA THR A 172 13.83 -34.41 -13.83
C THR A 172 14.64 -35.63 -13.40
N LYS A 173 15.37 -35.55 -12.29
CA LYS A 173 16.15 -36.68 -11.75
C LYS A 173 15.30 -37.82 -11.19
N ILE A 174 14.05 -37.56 -10.82
CA ILE A 174 13.13 -38.59 -10.27
C ILE A 174 12.47 -39.45 -11.38
N LYS A 175 12.56 -39.05 -12.65
CA LYS A 175 11.93 -39.75 -13.79
C LYS A 175 12.77 -40.86 -14.41
N PHE A 176 14.01 -41.10 -13.95
CA PHE A 176 14.89 -42.16 -14.48
C PHE A 176 15.37 -43.09 -13.36
N LYS A 177 14.44 -43.85 -12.80
CA LYS A 177 14.73 -45.13 -12.09
C LYS A 177 13.62 -46.12 -12.36
#